data_8b9b7f5a7f3216e26da8fbc8b2ac3c6b
#
_entry.id   8b9b7f5a7f3216e26da8fbc8b2ac3c6b
#
_cell.length_a   1.000
_cell.length_b   1.000
_cell.length_c   1.000
_cell.angle_alpha   90.00
_cell.angle_beta   90.00
_cell.angle_gamma   90.00
#
_symmetry.space_group_name_H-M   'P 1'
#
loop_
_entity.id
_entity.type
_entity.pdbx_description
1 polymer ?
#
loop_
_entity_poly.entity_id
_entity_poly.type
_entity_poly.pdbx_seq_one_letter_code
_entity_poly.pdbx_strand_id
1 'polypeptide(L)'
;MIISPIATGNGAYVIHRHLEKRIKGYDVLPYHPYRTLVPPSLWPLGRKAKPKIIHTTPDYALFHKQKSVPLVVTFHNYVLDSFMRSYSSKLQNIHYQTDLKWFTKKAVNLASEITAVSHFTADLVKHELGVNQKIRVIYNGIDESSFTPSLANKRSNGEIKVLFSGNLSSRKGEQWLLPILNKLNTNVFILYTSGLRGAGALAEHPRLVNVGRVSYKDMPALYQSADILLFPTVREGFGLAAAEAMACGLPVVATNCSALPELIDGGKGGFLCGLGDVGDFADKINILAENEALRKEMGQYNRAKVEELFTLNRMIAEYQELFEKANQR
;
A
#
# COMPACT_ATOMS: atom_id res chain seq x y z
N MET A 1 25.77 -9.42 -3.37
CA MET A 1 25.07 -8.21 -3.88
C MET A 1 23.74 -8.61 -4.45
N ILE A 2 22.67 -7.96 -4.05
CA ILE A 2 21.31 -8.09 -4.58
C ILE A 2 21.00 -6.80 -5.32
N ILE A 3 20.48 -6.87 -6.53
CA ILE A 3 20.01 -5.68 -7.24
C ILE A 3 18.49 -5.66 -7.31
N SER A 4 17.92 -4.47 -7.23
CA SER A 4 16.48 -4.26 -7.29
C SER A 4 16.10 -3.20 -8.32
N PRO A 5 15.94 -3.58 -9.60
CA PRO A 5 15.36 -2.68 -10.60
C PRO A 5 13.89 -2.44 -10.28
N ILE A 6 13.48 -1.17 -10.06
CA ILE A 6 12.12 -0.84 -9.67
C ILE A 6 11.68 0.55 -10.14
N ALA A 7 10.41 0.67 -10.51
CA ALA A 7 9.80 1.95 -10.89
C ALA A 7 9.61 2.86 -9.66
N THR A 8 9.95 4.14 -9.81
CA THR A 8 9.77 5.15 -8.75
C THR A 8 8.31 5.59 -8.59
N GLY A 9 7.99 6.21 -7.44
CA GLY A 9 6.71 6.90 -7.21
C GLY A 9 5.53 5.99 -6.82
N ASN A 10 5.80 4.82 -6.24
CA ASN A 10 4.79 3.89 -5.73
C ASN A 10 5.20 3.25 -4.40
N GLY A 11 4.28 2.55 -3.74
CA GLY A 11 4.53 1.88 -2.46
C GLY A 11 5.60 0.78 -2.54
N ALA A 12 5.69 0.06 -3.67
CA ALA A 12 6.72 -0.94 -3.88
C ALA A 12 8.13 -0.32 -3.81
N TYR A 13 8.32 0.84 -4.44
CA TYR A 13 9.58 1.58 -4.36
C TYR A 13 9.96 1.94 -2.92
N VAL A 14 8.99 2.37 -2.11
CA VAL A 14 9.23 2.69 -0.68
C VAL A 14 9.74 1.45 0.06
N ILE A 15 9.10 0.30 -0.12
CA ILE A 15 9.52 -0.96 0.51
C ILE A 15 10.93 -1.37 0.08
N HIS A 16 11.24 -1.34 -1.21
CA HIS A 16 12.58 -1.69 -1.69
C HIS A 16 13.66 -0.71 -1.17
N ARG A 17 13.34 0.57 -0.99
CA ARG A 17 14.24 1.55 -0.33
C ARG A 17 14.46 1.24 1.16
N HIS A 18 13.46 0.69 1.86
CA HIS A 18 13.65 0.20 3.23
C HIS A 18 14.58 -1.02 3.28
N LEU A 19 14.43 -1.96 2.34
CA LEU A 19 15.35 -3.10 2.21
C LEU A 19 16.79 -2.64 1.95
N GLU A 20 17.00 -1.69 1.03
CA GLU A 20 18.31 -1.14 0.70
C GLU A 20 19.01 -0.51 1.91
N LYS A 21 18.27 0.24 2.71
CA LYS A 21 18.84 0.90 3.90
C LYS A 21 19.27 -0.07 5.00
N ARG A 22 18.71 -1.29 5.02
CA ARG A 22 18.87 -2.23 6.14
C ARG A 22 19.52 -3.56 5.77
N ILE A 23 19.55 -3.93 4.49
CA ILE A 23 20.21 -5.16 4.03
C ILE A 23 21.51 -4.80 3.32
N LYS A 24 22.64 -5.19 3.92
CA LYS A 24 23.97 -4.95 3.33
C LYS A 24 24.10 -5.61 1.96
N GLY A 25 24.45 -4.82 0.96
CA GLY A 25 24.64 -5.29 -0.42
C GLY A 25 23.31 -5.48 -1.18
N TYR A 26 22.24 -4.81 -0.75
CA TYR A 26 21.00 -4.67 -1.48
C TYR A 26 20.97 -3.28 -2.13
N ASP A 27 21.00 -3.22 -3.47
CA ASP A 27 21.10 -1.99 -4.24
C ASP A 27 19.83 -1.77 -5.08
N VAL A 28 19.11 -0.69 -4.81
CA VAL A 28 17.94 -0.29 -5.61
C VAL A 28 18.41 0.41 -6.87
N LEU A 29 17.94 -0.05 -8.02
CA LEU A 29 18.17 0.54 -9.33
C LEU A 29 16.86 1.23 -9.80
N PRO A 30 16.64 2.50 -9.41
CA PRO A 30 15.39 3.17 -9.69
C PRO A 30 15.28 3.54 -11.17
N TYR A 31 14.08 3.44 -11.73
CA TYR A 31 13.77 3.93 -13.06
C TYR A 31 12.44 4.69 -13.10
N HIS A 32 12.36 5.65 -14.04
CA HIS A 32 11.15 6.42 -14.23
C HIS A 32 10.05 5.54 -14.84
N PRO A 33 8.80 5.58 -14.36
CA PRO A 33 7.71 4.72 -14.85
C PRO A 33 7.47 4.80 -16.36
N TYR A 34 7.73 5.93 -17.01
CA TYR A 34 7.58 6.05 -18.48
C TYR A 34 8.47 5.10 -19.28
N ARG A 35 9.55 4.56 -18.70
CA ARG A 35 10.36 3.53 -19.37
C ARG A 35 9.59 2.23 -19.62
N THR A 36 8.51 1.98 -18.88
CA THR A 36 7.64 0.82 -19.09
C THR A 36 6.80 0.92 -20.36
N LEU A 37 6.68 2.11 -20.96
CA LEU A 37 6.07 2.28 -22.29
C LEU A 37 6.93 1.66 -23.40
N VAL A 38 8.23 1.51 -23.17
CA VAL A 38 9.18 0.82 -24.06
C VAL A 38 9.94 -0.21 -23.22
N PRO A 39 9.33 -1.37 -22.87
CA PRO A 39 9.90 -2.33 -21.92
C PRO A 39 11.33 -2.78 -22.23
N PRO A 40 11.78 -2.97 -23.49
CA PRO A 40 13.17 -3.27 -23.80
C PRO A 40 14.19 -2.24 -23.29
N SER A 41 13.77 -0.99 -23.04
CA SER A 41 14.61 0.05 -22.45
C SER A 41 15.07 -0.28 -21.03
N LEU A 42 14.42 -1.24 -20.36
CA LEU A 42 14.75 -1.71 -19.03
C LEU A 42 15.89 -2.75 -19.04
N TRP A 43 16.16 -3.37 -20.17
CA TRP A 43 17.15 -4.44 -20.30
C TRP A 43 18.57 -4.09 -19.82
N PRO A 44 19.14 -2.89 -20.06
CA PRO A 44 20.48 -2.56 -19.60
C PRO A 44 20.62 -2.43 -18.09
N LEU A 45 19.48 -2.25 -17.36
CA LEU A 45 19.52 -2.02 -15.92
C LEU A 45 20.10 -3.23 -15.17
N GLY A 46 21.17 -2.98 -14.41
CA GLY A 46 21.80 -3.97 -13.55
C GLY A 46 22.68 -5.02 -14.25
N ARG A 47 22.77 -5.03 -15.60
CA ARG A 47 23.58 -6.05 -16.31
C ARG A 47 25.07 -5.99 -16.03
N LYS A 48 25.61 -4.79 -15.81
CA LYS A 48 27.04 -4.62 -15.47
C LYS A 48 27.37 -5.01 -14.03
N ALA A 49 26.38 -5.13 -13.18
CA ALA A 49 26.56 -5.30 -11.74
C ALA A 49 26.93 -6.73 -11.31
N LYS A 50 26.75 -7.75 -12.17
CA LYS A 50 26.96 -9.17 -11.85
C LYS A 50 26.33 -9.57 -10.50
N PRO A 51 25.01 -9.40 -10.31
CA PRO A 51 24.36 -9.66 -9.04
C PRO A 51 24.32 -11.16 -8.71
N LYS A 52 24.22 -11.48 -7.42
CA LYS A 52 23.90 -12.84 -6.96
C LYS A 52 22.40 -13.12 -6.96
N ILE A 53 21.57 -12.07 -6.79
CA ILE A 53 20.11 -12.17 -6.79
C ILE A 53 19.56 -10.91 -7.46
N ILE A 54 18.45 -11.08 -8.20
CA ILE A 54 17.63 -9.98 -8.72
C ILE A 54 16.29 -10.02 -7.98
N HIS A 55 15.92 -8.93 -7.29
CA HIS A 55 14.65 -8.78 -6.61
C HIS A 55 13.85 -7.63 -7.21
N THR A 56 12.64 -7.89 -7.72
CA THR A 56 11.83 -6.87 -8.40
C THR A 56 10.34 -7.20 -8.36
N THR A 57 9.49 -6.31 -8.90
CA THR A 57 8.07 -6.61 -9.17
C THR A 57 7.93 -7.51 -10.40
N PRO A 58 6.87 -8.34 -10.50
CA PRO A 58 6.73 -9.30 -11.58
C PRO A 58 6.49 -8.67 -12.96
N ASP A 59 5.91 -7.47 -13.01
CA ASP A 59 5.39 -6.83 -14.22
C ASP A 59 6.41 -6.76 -15.37
N TYR A 60 7.63 -6.38 -15.05
CA TYR A 60 8.73 -6.24 -16.03
C TYR A 60 9.99 -7.04 -15.65
N ALA A 61 9.89 -7.97 -14.71
CA ALA A 61 11.02 -8.78 -14.23
C ALA A 61 11.72 -9.55 -15.36
N LEU A 62 10.99 -9.91 -16.41
CA LEU A 62 11.52 -10.58 -17.59
C LEU A 62 12.70 -9.81 -18.23
N PHE A 63 12.64 -8.48 -18.26
CA PHE A 63 13.68 -7.63 -18.85
C PHE A 63 14.92 -7.50 -17.96
N HIS A 64 14.80 -7.83 -16.68
CA HIS A 64 15.91 -7.78 -15.71
C HIS A 64 16.58 -9.15 -15.51
N LYS A 65 15.90 -10.26 -15.87
CA LYS A 65 16.42 -11.63 -15.68
C LYS A 65 17.77 -11.81 -16.37
N GLN A 66 18.73 -12.34 -15.64
CA GLN A 66 20.05 -12.73 -16.14
C GLN A 66 20.22 -14.26 -16.04
N LYS A 67 20.99 -14.83 -16.96
CA LYS A 67 21.25 -16.28 -16.97
C LYS A 67 21.95 -16.67 -15.67
N SER A 68 21.54 -17.78 -15.07
CA SER A 68 22.12 -18.33 -13.82
C SER A 68 22.03 -17.42 -12.58
N VAL A 69 21.28 -16.32 -12.64
CA VAL A 69 21.04 -15.46 -11.47
C VAL A 69 19.63 -15.72 -10.94
N PRO A 70 19.44 -16.11 -9.67
CA PRO A 70 18.13 -16.25 -9.05
C PRO A 70 17.29 -14.98 -9.19
N LEU A 71 16.02 -15.15 -9.54
CA LEU A 71 15.03 -14.09 -9.65
C LEU A 71 14.00 -14.24 -8.54
N VAL A 72 13.91 -13.25 -7.68
CA VAL A 72 12.87 -13.11 -6.65
C VAL A 72 11.87 -12.08 -7.14
N VAL A 73 10.59 -12.43 -7.17
CA VAL A 73 9.53 -11.50 -7.56
C VAL A 73 8.55 -11.29 -6.41
N THR A 74 8.25 -10.01 -6.12
CA THR A 74 7.28 -9.63 -5.08
C THR A 74 6.05 -8.98 -5.69
N PHE A 75 4.88 -9.55 -5.43
CA PHE A 75 3.60 -8.96 -5.76
C PHE A 75 3.19 -7.96 -4.68
N HIS A 76 3.36 -6.66 -4.96
CA HIS A 76 2.89 -5.59 -4.09
C HIS A 76 1.41 -5.26 -4.29
N ASN A 77 0.82 -5.69 -5.39
CA ASN A 77 -0.60 -5.67 -5.72
C ASN A 77 -0.81 -6.53 -6.97
N TYR A 78 -2.06 -6.90 -7.26
CA TYR A 78 -2.45 -7.52 -8.52
C TYR A 78 -3.66 -6.79 -9.10
N VAL A 79 -3.52 -6.28 -10.32
CA VAL A 79 -4.52 -5.42 -10.97
C VAL A 79 -4.95 -5.93 -12.35
N LEU A 80 -4.55 -7.15 -12.71
CA LEU A 80 -4.80 -7.72 -14.03
C LEU A 80 -6.08 -8.56 -14.10
N ASP A 81 -6.81 -8.66 -12.99
CA ASP A 81 -8.07 -9.39 -12.87
C ASP A 81 -9.27 -8.63 -13.47
N SER A 82 -10.39 -9.32 -13.59
CA SER A 82 -11.62 -8.76 -14.17
C SER A 82 -12.21 -7.61 -13.34
N PHE A 83 -12.11 -7.69 -12.01
CA PHE A 83 -12.63 -6.65 -11.11
C PHE A 83 -11.99 -5.29 -11.37
N MET A 84 -10.66 -5.25 -11.58
CA MET A 84 -9.93 -4.00 -11.78
C MET A 84 -10.19 -3.34 -13.14
N ARG A 85 -10.83 -4.02 -14.09
CA ARG A 85 -11.16 -3.44 -15.40
C ARG A 85 -12.06 -2.22 -15.29
N SER A 86 -13.01 -2.22 -14.35
CA SER A 86 -13.94 -1.12 -14.12
C SER A 86 -13.26 0.14 -13.58
N TYR A 87 -12.07 0.00 -13.00
CA TYR A 87 -11.28 1.07 -12.40
C TYR A 87 -10.05 1.44 -13.22
N SER A 88 -9.95 0.96 -14.46
CA SER A 88 -8.85 1.19 -15.38
C SER A 88 -9.34 1.80 -16.69
N SER A 89 -8.53 2.63 -17.35
CA SER A 89 -8.88 3.17 -18.66
C SER A 89 -8.88 2.07 -19.74
N LYS A 90 -9.54 2.32 -20.86
CA LYS A 90 -9.59 1.36 -22.00
C LYS A 90 -8.19 0.97 -22.49
N LEU A 91 -7.27 1.92 -22.60
CA LEU A 91 -5.88 1.67 -23.01
C LEU A 91 -5.12 0.84 -21.98
N GLN A 92 -5.31 1.14 -20.67
CA GLN A 92 -4.74 0.33 -19.61
C GLN A 92 -5.27 -1.10 -19.63
N ASN A 93 -6.56 -1.28 -19.87
CA ASN A 93 -7.16 -2.62 -19.94
C ASN A 93 -6.59 -3.45 -21.10
N ILE A 94 -6.37 -2.85 -22.27
CA ILE A 94 -5.72 -3.52 -23.40
C ILE A 94 -4.32 -3.96 -22.98
N HIS A 95 -3.50 -3.05 -22.48
CA HIS A 95 -2.14 -3.34 -22.02
C HIS A 95 -2.12 -4.42 -20.91
N TYR A 96 -3.02 -4.35 -19.94
CA TYR A 96 -3.10 -5.30 -18.83
C TYR A 96 -3.48 -6.72 -19.27
N GLN A 97 -4.36 -6.85 -20.26
CA GLN A 97 -4.86 -8.15 -20.70
C GLN A 97 -3.98 -8.80 -21.76
N THR A 98 -3.09 -8.05 -22.40
CA THR A 98 -2.20 -8.53 -23.46
C THR A 98 -0.77 -8.75 -22.95
N ASP A 99 0.08 -7.79 -23.17
CA ASP A 99 1.52 -7.88 -22.94
C ASP A 99 1.88 -7.97 -21.45
N LEU A 100 1.24 -7.15 -20.58
CA LEU A 100 1.58 -7.13 -19.15
C LEU A 100 1.23 -8.47 -18.47
N LYS A 101 0.06 -9.05 -18.77
CA LYS A 101 -0.32 -10.38 -18.25
C LYS A 101 0.66 -11.46 -18.74
N TRP A 102 1.08 -11.37 -19.99
CA TRP A 102 2.07 -12.30 -20.53
C TRP A 102 3.46 -12.13 -19.89
N PHE A 103 3.95 -10.88 -19.73
CA PHE A 103 5.22 -10.61 -19.05
C PHE A 103 5.20 -11.11 -17.61
N THR A 104 4.13 -10.83 -16.87
CA THR A 104 3.94 -11.27 -15.49
C THR A 104 3.96 -12.80 -15.39
N LYS A 105 3.22 -13.51 -16.25
CA LYS A 105 3.19 -14.97 -16.26
C LYS A 105 4.58 -15.57 -16.60
N LYS A 106 5.29 -14.99 -17.56
CA LYS A 106 6.66 -15.42 -17.88
C LYS A 106 7.63 -15.15 -16.73
N ALA A 107 7.53 -14.00 -16.07
CA ALA A 107 8.36 -13.66 -14.93
C ALA A 107 8.16 -14.65 -13.76
N VAL A 108 6.91 -14.99 -13.46
CA VAL A 108 6.54 -15.99 -12.44
C VAL A 108 7.15 -17.35 -12.76
N ASN A 109 7.07 -17.80 -14.01
CA ASN A 109 7.65 -19.09 -14.43
C ASN A 109 9.19 -19.11 -14.37
N LEU A 110 9.84 -17.96 -14.44
CA LEU A 110 11.31 -17.81 -14.36
C LEU A 110 11.79 -17.49 -12.94
N ALA A 111 10.88 -17.20 -12.03
CA ALA A 111 11.22 -16.85 -10.67
C ALA A 111 11.72 -18.07 -9.88
N SER A 112 12.79 -17.87 -9.13
CA SER A 112 13.29 -18.84 -8.15
C SER A 112 12.45 -18.83 -6.87
N GLU A 113 11.99 -17.66 -6.49
CA GLU A 113 11.10 -17.45 -5.35
C GLU A 113 10.04 -16.39 -5.71
N ILE A 114 8.82 -16.61 -5.22
CA ILE A 114 7.67 -15.72 -5.41
C ILE A 114 7.16 -15.29 -4.05
N THR A 115 6.98 -13.99 -3.87
CA THR A 115 6.38 -13.44 -2.65
C THR A 115 5.19 -12.54 -2.95
N ALA A 116 4.34 -12.37 -1.96
CA ALA A 116 3.23 -11.43 -1.98
C ALA A 116 3.13 -10.70 -0.63
N VAL A 117 2.60 -9.49 -0.64
CA VAL A 117 2.53 -8.63 0.55
C VAL A 117 1.29 -8.89 1.43
N SER A 118 0.45 -9.85 1.04
CA SER A 118 -0.73 -10.31 1.80
C SER A 118 -1.18 -11.67 1.30
N HIS A 119 -1.97 -12.39 2.10
CA HIS A 119 -2.63 -13.63 1.69
C HIS A 119 -3.60 -13.39 0.54
N PHE A 120 -4.40 -12.32 0.62
CA PHE A 120 -5.28 -11.91 -0.47
C PHE A 120 -4.54 -11.81 -1.81
N THR A 121 -3.40 -11.10 -1.83
CA THR A 121 -2.61 -10.95 -3.06
C THR A 121 -2.04 -12.28 -3.52
N ALA A 122 -1.56 -13.12 -2.60
CA ALA A 122 -1.02 -14.45 -2.93
C ALA A 122 -2.08 -15.35 -3.55
N ASP A 123 -3.27 -15.42 -2.96
CA ASP A 123 -4.38 -16.27 -3.42
C ASP A 123 -4.92 -15.78 -4.77
N LEU A 124 -5.07 -14.46 -4.94
CA LEU A 124 -5.50 -13.87 -6.20
C LEU A 124 -4.51 -14.18 -7.34
N VAL A 125 -3.21 -14.02 -7.10
CA VAL A 125 -2.16 -14.34 -8.07
C VAL A 125 -2.14 -15.82 -8.40
N LYS A 126 -2.26 -16.68 -7.40
CA LYS A 126 -2.33 -18.13 -7.58
C LYS A 126 -3.49 -18.53 -8.46
N HIS A 127 -4.67 -17.98 -8.21
CA HIS A 127 -5.88 -18.24 -9.00
C HIS A 127 -5.78 -17.69 -10.43
N GLU A 128 -5.43 -16.42 -10.60
CA GLU A 128 -5.47 -15.71 -11.89
C GLU A 128 -4.37 -16.13 -12.88
N LEU A 129 -3.20 -16.53 -12.36
CA LEU A 129 -2.05 -16.92 -13.18
C LEU A 129 -1.84 -18.43 -13.24
N GLY A 130 -2.57 -19.22 -12.44
CA GLY A 130 -2.40 -20.66 -12.33
C GLY A 130 -1.03 -21.04 -11.77
N VAL A 131 -0.58 -20.34 -10.73
CA VAL A 131 0.75 -20.56 -10.13
C VAL A 131 0.71 -21.78 -9.23
N ASN A 132 1.48 -22.84 -9.58
CA ASN A 132 1.62 -24.04 -8.76
C ASN A 132 2.72 -23.93 -7.69
N GLN A 133 3.65 -22.98 -7.85
CA GLN A 133 4.71 -22.75 -6.87
C GLN A 133 4.14 -22.15 -5.59
N LYS A 134 4.84 -22.40 -4.46
CA LYS A 134 4.52 -21.74 -3.19
C LYS A 134 4.78 -20.25 -3.30
N ILE A 135 3.77 -19.44 -3.01
CA ILE A 135 3.92 -17.99 -2.84
C ILE A 135 4.11 -17.74 -1.35
N ARG A 136 5.25 -17.17 -0.96
CA ARG A 136 5.52 -16.79 0.44
C ARG A 136 4.89 -15.43 0.72
N VAL A 137 4.07 -15.33 1.74
CA VAL A 137 3.55 -14.04 2.19
C VAL A 137 4.58 -13.40 3.10
N ILE A 138 4.99 -12.17 2.77
CA ILE A 138 5.83 -11.29 3.58
C ILE A 138 5.11 -9.96 3.65
N TYR A 139 4.50 -9.66 4.80
CA TYR A 139 3.81 -8.38 4.99
C TYR A 139 4.78 -7.21 4.89
N ASN A 140 4.29 -6.09 4.36
CA ASN A 140 5.07 -4.85 4.36
C ASN A 140 5.31 -4.38 5.79
N GLY A 141 6.54 -3.96 6.08
CA GLY A 141 6.91 -3.39 7.37
C GLY A 141 6.74 -1.88 7.40
N ILE A 142 6.29 -1.39 8.54
CA ILE A 142 6.20 0.03 8.88
C ILE A 142 7.35 0.41 9.79
N ASP A 143 7.92 1.59 9.60
CA ASP A 143 8.91 2.17 10.51
C ASP A 143 8.21 2.68 11.77
N GLU A 144 7.95 1.76 12.71
CA GLU A 144 7.21 2.02 13.95
C GLU A 144 7.91 3.01 14.88
N SER A 145 9.18 3.30 14.63
CA SER A 145 9.92 4.32 15.35
C SER A 145 9.67 5.73 14.82
N SER A 146 9.40 5.85 13.53
CA SER A 146 9.03 7.12 12.89
C SER A 146 7.53 7.38 12.96
N PHE A 147 6.70 6.35 12.76
CA PHE A 147 5.24 6.42 12.88
C PHE A 147 4.83 6.05 14.29
N THR A 148 4.66 7.06 15.15
CA THR A 148 4.32 6.90 16.58
C THR A 148 3.03 7.64 16.92
N PRO A 149 2.29 7.20 17.94
CA PRO A 149 1.18 7.98 18.48
C PRO A 149 1.63 9.37 18.92
N SER A 150 0.73 10.35 18.83
CA SER A 150 0.98 11.69 19.37
C SER A 150 1.09 11.65 20.89
N LEU A 151 2.15 12.25 21.44
CA LEU A 151 2.31 12.45 22.87
C LEU A 151 1.55 13.70 23.38
N ALA A 152 1.18 14.59 22.47
CA ALA A 152 0.45 15.80 22.83
C ALA A 152 -1.03 15.47 23.07
N ASN A 153 -1.57 15.97 24.18
CA ASN A 153 -3.03 16.01 24.34
C ASN A 153 -3.59 16.86 23.20
N LYS A 154 -4.28 16.22 22.25
CA LYS A 154 -4.99 16.94 21.19
C LYS A 154 -6.04 17.81 21.90
N ARG A 155 -5.76 19.11 22.05
CA ARG A 155 -6.78 20.08 22.44
C ARG A 155 -7.73 20.19 21.26
N SER A 156 -8.80 19.43 21.27
CA SER A 156 -9.87 19.61 20.30
C SER A 156 -10.76 20.74 20.83
N ASN A 157 -10.95 21.79 20.04
CA ASN A 157 -12.06 22.73 20.18
C ASN A 157 -13.41 22.09 19.84
N GLY A 158 -13.51 20.75 19.99
CA GLY A 158 -14.67 19.95 19.61
C GLY A 158 -14.62 19.45 18.16
N GLU A 159 -13.65 19.86 17.36
CA GLU A 159 -13.47 19.40 15.98
C GLU A 159 -12.84 18.01 15.90
N ILE A 160 -13.36 17.16 15.02
CA ILE A 160 -12.84 15.82 14.72
C ILE A 160 -12.26 15.83 13.31
N LYS A 161 -11.02 15.42 13.18
CA LYS A 161 -10.27 15.41 11.92
C LYS A 161 -10.16 14.00 11.38
N VAL A 162 -10.86 13.75 10.28
CA VAL A 162 -10.83 12.48 9.52
C VAL A 162 -9.84 12.65 8.38
N LEU A 163 -8.81 11.82 8.32
CA LEU A 163 -7.77 11.92 7.30
C LEU A 163 -8.04 10.92 6.15
N PHE A 164 -8.06 11.41 4.93
CA PHE A 164 -7.90 10.61 3.71
C PHE A 164 -6.48 10.80 3.19
N SER A 165 -5.67 9.74 3.22
CA SER A 165 -4.28 9.77 2.79
C SER A 165 -4.08 8.99 1.50
N GLY A 166 -3.62 9.66 0.45
CA GLY A 166 -3.31 9.02 -0.83
C GLY A 166 -3.47 9.94 -2.03
N ASN A 167 -3.26 9.37 -3.22
CA ASN A 167 -3.57 10.07 -4.48
C ASN A 167 -5.08 10.11 -4.69
N LEU A 168 -5.60 11.24 -5.16
CA LEU A 168 -6.98 11.34 -5.61
C LEU A 168 -7.15 10.45 -6.85
N SER A 169 -7.99 9.45 -6.75
CA SER A 169 -8.39 8.55 -7.85
C SER A 169 -9.59 7.73 -7.46
N SER A 170 -10.40 7.32 -8.44
CA SER A 170 -11.58 6.47 -8.21
C SER A 170 -11.24 5.16 -7.51
N ARG A 171 -10.03 4.62 -7.76
CA ARG A 171 -9.52 3.43 -7.08
C ARG A 171 -9.29 3.66 -5.58
N LYS A 172 -8.96 4.88 -5.17
CA LYS A 172 -8.77 5.25 -3.77
C LYS A 172 -10.06 5.72 -3.09
N GLY A 173 -11.17 5.85 -3.86
CA GLY A 173 -12.45 6.20 -3.31
C GLY A 173 -12.70 7.70 -3.18
N GLU A 174 -11.98 8.54 -3.93
CA GLU A 174 -12.16 10.00 -3.89
C GLU A 174 -13.60 10.45 -4.14
N GLN A 175 -14.33 9.72 -5.00
CA GLN A 175 -15.72 10.01 -5.35
C GLN A 175 -16.69 9.89 -4.16
N TRP A 176 -16.30 9.19 -3.08
CA TRP A 176 -17.14 9.00 -1.90
C TRP A 176 -16.87 10.01 -0.79
N LEU A 177 -15.78 10.80 -0.86
CA LEU A 177 -15.41 11.73 0.21
C LEU A 177 -16.48 12.77 0.49
N LEU A 178 -16.98 13.46 -0.53
CA LEU A 178 -18.04 14.46 -0.38
C LEU A 178 -19.38 13.84 0.00
N PRO A 179 -19.87 12.75 -0.64
CA PRO A 179 -21.05 12.03 -0.18
C PRO A 179 -21.00 11.58 1.28
N ILE A 180 -19.85 11.07 1.75
CA ILE A 180 -19.66 10.70 3.15
C ILE A 180 -19.74 11.96 4.03
N LEU A 181 -18.97 13.02 3.71
CA LEU A 181 -18.90 14.26 4.48
C LEU A 181 -20.28 14.88 4.70
N ASN A 182 -21.16 14.83 3.71
CA ASN A 182 -22.51 15.37 3.80
C ASN A 182 -23.40 14.65 4.82
N LYS A 183 -23.01 13.43 5.24
CA LYS A 183 -23.71 12.65 6.27
C LYS A 183 -23.01 12.70 7.64
N LEU A 184 -21.84 13.34 7.72
CA LEU A 184 -21.11 13.45 8.98
C LEU A 184 -21.64 14.59 9.84
N ASN A 185 -21.50 14.44 11.15
CA ASN A 185 -21.78 15.49 12.15
C ASN A 185 -21.04 16.79 11.80
N THR A 186 -21.61 17.93 12.18
CA THR A 186 -21.17 19.27 11.76
C THR A 186 -19.76 19.63 12.25
N ASN A 187 -19.29 19.00 13.33
CA ASN A 187 -17.96 19.19 13.90
C ASN A 187 -16.88 18.27 13.28
N VAL A 188 -17.23 17.46 12.27
CA VAL A 188 -16.30 16.54 11.62
C VAL A 188 -15.80 17.16 10.31
N PHE A 189 -14.48 17.18 10.14
CA PHE A 189 -13.77 17.69 8.98
C PHE A 189 -13.03 16.54 8.28
N ILE A 190 -13.04 16.50 6.95
CA ILE A 190 -12.20 15.59 6.17
C ILE A 190 -10.97 16.37 5.68
N LEU A 191 -9.79 15.93 6.10
CA LEU A 191 -8.52 16.38 5.57
C LEU A 191 -8.09 15.41 4.47
N TYR A 192 -7.65 15.91 3.32
CA TYR A 192 -7.15 15.04 2.26
C TYR A 192 -5.84 15.54 1.67
N THR A 193 -4.96 14.59 1.31
CA THR A 193 -3.72 14.89 0.61
C THR A 193 -3.97 14.98 -0.90
N SER A 194 -3.37 15.97 -1.56
CA SER A 194 -3.24 15.98 -3.01
C SER A 194 -2.00 15.17 -3.39
N GLY A 195 -2.18 13.94 -3.84
CA GLY A 195 -1.08 13.05 -4.20
C GLY A 195 -0.30 13.51 -5.43
N LEU A 196 0.73 12.72 -5.81
CA LEU A 196 1.63 13.01 -6.93
C LEU A 196 0.94 13.03 -8.31
N ARG A 197 -0.25 12.48 -8.44
CA ARG A 197 -0.97 12.26 -9.71
C ARG A 197 -2.41 12.79 -9.69
N GLY A 198 -2.76 13.64 -8.76
CA GLY A 198 -4.12 14.19 -8.67
C GLY A 198 -4.24 15.45 -9.51
N ALA A 199 -4.99 15.38 -10.61
CA ALA A 199 -5.37 16.53 -11.42
C ALA A 199 -6.80 17.01 -11.14
N GLY A 200 -7.56 16.35 -10.27
CA GLY A 200 -8.93 16.72 -9.90
C GLY A 200 -8.94 17.53 -8.60
N ALA A 201 -9.43 18.78 -8.65
CA ALA A 201 -9.89 19.43 -7.44
C ALA A 201 -11.20 18.77 -7.04
N LEU A 202 -11.30 18.30 -5.79
CA LEU A 202 -12.58 17.93 -5.22
C LEU A 202 -13.47 19.18 -5.15
N ALA A 203 -14.79 19.00 -5.19
CA ALA A 203 -15.71 20.11 -5.03
C ALA A 203 -15.42 20.87 -3.73
N GLU A 204 -15.46 22.18 -3.76
CA GLU A 204 -15.24 23.03 -2.59
C GLU A 204 -16.32 22.77 -1.54
N HIS A 205 -15.88 22.55 -0.31
CA HIS A 205 -16.75 22.40 0.83
C HIS A 205 -16.02 22.87 2.11
N PRO A 206 -16.66 23.67 3.00
CA PRO A 206 -15.97 24.26 4.17
C PRO A 206 -15.31 23.24 5.11
N ARG A 207 -15.83 22.01 5.15
CA ARG A 207 -15.30 20.93 6.00
C ARG A 207 -14.45 19.90 5.23
N LEU A 208 -14.13 20.16 3.95
CA LEU A 208 -13.24 19.32 3.12
C LEU A 208 -11.95 20.09 2.86
N VAL A 209 -10.91 19.79 3.62
CA VAL A 209 -9.68 20.57 3.69
C VAL A 209 -8.55 19.88 2.92
N ASN A 210 -8.05 20.56 1.88
CA ASN A 210 -6.87 20.10 1.16
C ASN A 210 -5.60 20.48 1.94
N VAL A 211 -4.88 19.47 2.45
CA VAL A 211 -3.60 19.69 3.15
C VAL A 211 -2.41 19.74 2.18
N GLY A 212 -2.68 19.66 0.89
CA GLY A 212 -1.64 19.74 -0.11
C GLY A 212 -0.83 18.44 -0.24
N ARG A 213 0.37 18.59 -0.76
CA ARG A 213 1.31 17.51 -1.01
C ARG A 213 2.23 17.34 0.20
N VAL A 214 2.18 16.19 0.83
CA VAL A 214 2.98 15.90 2.03
C VAL A 214 4.12 14.96 1.67
N SER A 215 5.34 15.28 2.11
CA SER A 215 6.49 14.41 1.90
C SER A 215 6.42 13.19 2.85
N TYR A 216 7.05 12.07 2.48
CA TYR A 216 7.02 10.85 3.31
C TYR A 216 7.53 11.09 4.73
N LYS A 217 8.55 11.95 4.90
CA LYS A 217 9.10 12.30 6.22
C LYS A 217 8.14 13.09 7.11
N ASP A 218 7.17 13.80 6.50
CA ASP A 218 6.20 14.65 7.21
C ASP A 218 4.87 13.90 7.43
N MET A 219 4.71 12.71 6.86
CA MET A 219 3.51 11.87 7.03
C MET A 219 3.20 11.51 8.48
N PRO A 220 4.20 11.17 9.35
CA PRO A 220 3.91 10.90 10.75
C PRO A 220 3.19 12.06 11.45
N ALA A 221 3.65 13.29 11.24
CA ALA A 221 3.02 14.48 11.81
C ALA A 221 1.58 14.69 11.30
N LEU A 222 1.32 14.37 10.03
CA LEU A 222 -0.02 14.43 9.46
C LEU A 222 -0.95 13.39 10.11
N TYR A 223 -0.53 12.12 10.25
CA TYR A 223 -1.33 11.11 10.94
C TYR A 223 -1.57 11.50 12.40
N GLN A 224 -0.54 12.00 13.10
CA GLN A 224 -0.66 12.48 14.48
C GLN A 224 -1.65 13.64 14.64
N SER A 225 -1.87 14.45 13.60
CA SER A 225 -2.82 15.57 13.62
C SER A 225 -4.27 15.14 13.40
N ALA A 226 -4.51 13.91 12.94
CA ALA A 226 -5.83 13.36 12.66
C ALA A 226 -6.37 12.51 13.82
N ASP A 227 -7.68 12.27 13.86
CA ASP A 227 -8.37 11.48 14.87
C ASP A 227 -8.82 10.11 14.36
N ILE A 228 -9.09 10.02 13.06
CA ILE A 228 -9.59 8.82 12.38
C ILE A 228 -8.95 8.76 10.99
N LEU A 229 -8.59 7.57 10.51
CA LEU A 229 -8.28 7.37 9.09
C LEU A 229 -9.53 6.93 8.34
N LEU A 230 -9.88 7.59 7.24
CA LEU A 230 -10.87 7.18 6.25
C LEU A 230 -10.14 6.56 5.06
N PHE A 231 -10.43 5.29 4.76
CA PHE A 231 -9.74 4.53 3.72
C PHE A 231 -10.70 3.76 2.80
N PRO A 232 -11.49 4.47 1.97
CA PRO A 232 -12.57 3.92 1.14
C PRO A 232 -12.05 3.36 -0.19
N THR A 233 -10.89 2.72 -0.18
CA THR A 233 -10.24 2.18 -1.38
C THR A 233 -10.98 0.96 -1.94
N VAL A 234 -10.88 0.72 -3.25
CA VAL A 234 -11.50 -0.45 -3.90
C VAL A 234 -10.57 -1.66 -3.94
N ARG A 235 -9.26 -1.44 -3.87
CA ARG A 235 -8.26 -2.51 -3.93
C ARG A 235 -6.93 -2.08 -3.31
N GLU A 236 -6.44 -2.89 -2.38
CA GLU A 236 -5.10 -2.78 -1.81
C GLU A 236 -4.38 -4.13 -1.83
N GLY A 237 -3.07 -4.08 -2.11
CA GLY A 237 -2.23 -5.26 -1.93
C GLY A 237 -1.86 -5.49 -0.46
N PHE A 238 -1.75 -4.41 0.33
CA PHE A 238 -1.51 -4.44 1.77
C PHE A 238 -2.25 -3.31 2.48
N GLY A 239 -2.07 -2.06 2.04
CA GLY A 239 -2.66 -0.89 2.69
C GLY A 239 -1.64 -0.11 3.55
N LEU A 240 -0.49 0.27 2.97
CA LEU A 240 0.57 1.00 3.70
C LEU A 240 0.05 2.21 4.48
N ALA A 241 -0.82 3.04 3.86
CA ALA A 241 -1.37 4.21 4.54
C ALA A 241 -2.24 3.85 5.77
N ALA A 242 -2.97 2.73 5.71
CA ALA A 242 -3.72 2.24 6.86
C ALA A 242 -2.77 1.72 7.95
N ALA A 243 -1.73 0.97 7.60
CA ALA A 243 -0.75 0.48 8.56
C ALA A 243 0.06 1.62 9.22
N GLU A 244 0.41 2.66 8.46
CA GLU A 244 1.06 3.88 8.98
C GLU A 244 0.15 4.64 9.98
N ALA A 245 -1.14 4.78 9.65
CA ALA A 245 -2.13 5.37 10.56
C ALA A 245 -2.31 4.55 11.84
N MET A 246 -2.38 3.21 11.70
CA MET A 246 -2.43 2.26 12.82
C MET A 246 -1.20 2.39 13.71
N ALA A 247 0.00 2.52 13.13
CA ALA A 247 1.24 2.76 13.86
C ALA A 247 1.20 4.08 14.66
N CYS A 248 0.54 5.11 14.11
CA CYS A 248 0.29 6.38 14.80
C CYS A 248 -0.88 6.32 15.80
N GLY A 249 -1.47 5.16 16.05
CA GLY A 249 -2.54 4.97 17.03
C GLY A 249 -3.89 5.53 16.57
N LEU A 250 -4.18 5.55 15.26
CA LEU A 250 -5.48 5.95 14.75
C LEU A 250 -6.41 4.75 14.57
N PRO A 251 -7.70 4.87 14.91
CA PRO A 251 -8.73 3.96 14.41
C PRO A 251 -8.90 4.15 12.90
N VAL A 252 -9.24 3.06 12.20
CA VAL A 252 -9.37 3.05 10.75
C VAL A 252 -10.79 2.68 10.34
N VAL A 253 -11.41 3.52 9.49
CA VAL A 253 -12.68 3.18 8.82
C VAL A 253 -12.36 2.92 7.36
N ALA A 254 -12.45 1.67 6.94
CA ALA A 254 -11.98 1.21 5.63
C ALA A 254 -13.01 0.33 4.92
N THR A 255 -12.84 0.17 3.62
CA THR A 255 -13.63 -0.79 2.85
C THR A 255 -13.30 -2.23 3.25
N ASN A 256 -14.32 -3.06 3.42
CA ASN A 256 -14.15 -4.51 3.61
C ASN A 256 -13.79 -5.18 2.28
N CYS A 257 -12.54 -5.03 1.86
CA CYS A 257 -12.08 -5.57 0.58
C CYS A 257 -10.58 -5.89 0.59
N SER A 258 -10.18 -6.78 -0.32
CA SER A 258 -8.80 -7.11 -0.61
C SER A 258 -8.00 -7.47 0.67
N ALA A 259 -6.81 -6.90 0.86
CA ALA A 259 -5.96 -7.19 2.02
C ALA A 259 -6.37 -6.46 3.30
N LEU A 260 -7.38 -5.57 3.27
CA LEU A 260 -7.72 -4.76 4.44
C LEU A 260 -8.26 -5.57 5.63
N PRO A 261 -9.04 -6.66 5.44
CA PRO A 261 -9.43 -7.53 6.57
C PRO A 261 -8.26 -8.28 7.23
N GLU A 262 -7.12 -8.44 6.55
CA GLU A 262 -5.91 -8.99 7.16
C GLU A 262 -5.22 -7.95 8.09
N LEU A 263 -5.33 -6.68 7.71
CA LEU A 263 -4.70 -5.57 8.41
C LEU A 263 -5.56 -5.04 9.56
N ILE A 264 -6.86 -4.86 9.33
CA ILE A 264 -7.79 -4.20 10.25
C ILE A 264 -8.74 -5.24 10.85
N ASP A 265 -8.71 -5.40 12.16
CA ASP A 265 -9.69 -6.22 12.87
C ASP A 265 -10.94 -5.39 13.14
N GLY A 266 -12.01 -5.70 12.42
CA GLY A 266 -13.29 -5.01 12.54
C GLY A 266 -13.83 -5.06 13.97
N GLY A 267 -14.19 -3.89 14.52
CA GLY A 267 -14.69 -3.74 15.89
C GLY A 267 -13.58 -3.61 16.96
N LYS A 268 -12.29 -3.88 16.63
CA LYS A 268 -11.17 -3.74 17.57
C LYS A 268 -10.21 -2.61 17.19
N GLY A 269 -9.78 -2.56 15.94
CA GLY A 269 -8.87 -1.53 15.41
C GLY A 269 -9.57 -0.48 14.55
N GLY A 270 -10.85 -0.64 14.30
CA GLY A 270 -11.64 0.22 13.44
C GLY A 270 -12.87 -0.50 12.89
N PHE A 271 -13.37 -0.04 11.74
CA PHE A 271 -14.54 -0.61 11.09
C PHE A 271 -14.26 -0.92 9.63
N LEU A 272 -14.85 -2.03 9.16
CA LEU A 272 -14.82 -2.47 7.77
C LEU A 272 -16.21 -2.28 7.16
N CYS A 273 -16.33 -1.38 6.20
CA CYS A 273 -17.59 -0.97 5.56
C CYS A 273 -17.76 -1.61 4.17
N GLY A 274 -19.00 -1.70 3.70
CA GLY A 274 -19.29 -2.14 2.33
C GLY A 274 -18.61 -1.24 1.27
N LEU A 275 -18.21 -1.82 0.14
CA LEU A 275 -17.61 -1.07 -0.96
C LEU A 275 -18.61 -0.03 -1.50
N GLY A 276 -18.27 1.25 -1.38
CA GLY A 276 -19.12 2.36 -1.82
C GLY A 276 -20.34 2.63 -0.93
N ASP A 277 -20.47 1.96 0.20
CA ASP A 277 -21.55 2.21 1.16
C ASP A 277 -21.29 3.48 1.99
N VAL A 278 -21.66 4.61 1.39
CA VAL A 278 -21.52 5.94 1.97
C VAL A 278 -22.21 6.07 3.33
N GLY A 279 -23.34 5.36 3.52
CA GLY A 279 -24.11 5.37 4.78
C GLY A 279 -23.31 4.70 5.89
N ASP A 280 -22.86 3.46 5.66
CA ASP A 280 -22.10 2.70 6.65
C ASP A 280 -20.79 3.43 7.02
N PHE A 281 -20.06 3.99 6.04
CA PHE A 281 -18.88 4.82 6.34
C PHE A 281 -19.21 6.01 7.24
N ALA A 282 -20.27 6.76 6.95
CA ALA A 282 -20.65 7.92 7.74
C ALA A 282 -21.06 7.53 9.16
N ASP A 283 -21.85 6.47 9.32
CA ASP A 283 -22.29 5.99 10.64
C ASP A 283 -21.11 5.57 11.50
N LYS A 284 -20.16 4.81 10.94
CA LYS A 284 -18.94 4.39 11.67
C LYS A 284 -18.03 5.56 12.06
N ILE A 285 -17.90 6.55 11.18
CA ILE A 285 -17.15 7.77 11.50
C ILE A 285 -17.84 8.57 12.60
N ASN A 286 -19.17 8.74 12.54
CA ASN A 286 -19.93 9.47 13.58
C ASN A 286 -19.85 8.78 14.95
N ILE A 287 -19.94 7.43 15.01
CA ILE A 287 -19.71 6.66 16.24
C ILE A 287 -18.33 6.97 16.83
N LEU A 288 -17.29 6.98 16.00
CA LEU A 288 -15.93 7.34 16.46
C LEU A 288 -15.82 8.82 16.82
N ALA A 289 -16.49 9.72 16.10
CA ALA A 289 -16.45 11.15 16.39
C ALA A 289 -17.02 11.48 17.77
N GLU A 290 -18.08 10.79 18.18
CA GLU A 290 -18.79 10.98 19.45
C GLU A 290 -18.11 10.26 20.63
N ASN A 291 -17.22 9.27 20.37
CA ASN A 291 -16.65 8.44 21.41
C ASN A 291 -15.10 8.48 21.43
N GLU A 292 -14.55 9.41 22.21
CA GLU A 292 -13.10 9.56 22.38
C GLU A 292 -12.45 8.32 23.02
N ALA A 293 -13.12 7.69 23.99
CA ALA A 293 -12.62 6.48 24.65
C ALA A 293 -12.45 5.34 23.63
N LEU A 294 -13.43 5.14 22.77
CA LEU A 294 -13.37 4.13 21.71
C LEU A 294 -12.25 4.44 20.69
N ARG A 295 -12.07 5.71 20.31
CA ARG A 295 -10.94 6.07 19.43
C ARG A 295 -9.59 5.73 20.06
N LYS A 296 -9.42 5.99 21.36
CA LYS A 296 -8.18 5.66 22.09
C LYS A 296 -7.97 4.16 22.20
N GLU A 297 -9.00 3.41 22.55
CA GLU A 297 -8.95 1.94 22.65
C GLU A 297 -8.55 1.31 21.32
N MET A 298 -9.25 1.65 20.23
CA MET A 298 -8.95 1.14 18.89
C MET A 298 -7.56 1.57 18.41
N GLY A 299 -7.13 2.78 18.72
CA GLY A 299 -5.80 3.27 18.40
C GLY A 299 -4.69 2.51 19.12
N GLN A 300 -4.87 2.20 20.41
CA GLN A 300 -3.92 1.39 21.19
C GLN A 300 -3.84 -0.04 20.64
N TYR A 301 -5.00 -0.64 20.31
CA TYR A 301 -5.06 -1.95 19.67
C TYR A 301 -4.28 -1.97 18.35
N ASN A 302 -4.51 -0.98 17.50
CA ASN A 302 -3.83 -0.85 16.21
C ASN A 302 -2.31 -0.71 16.36
N ARG A 303 -1.86 0.12 17.30
CA ARG A 303 -0.44 0.28 17.60
C ARG A 303 0.19 -1.04 18.01
N ALA A 304 -0.41 -1.76 18.95
CA ALA A 304 0.08 -3.06 19.41
C ALA A 304 0.14 -4.09 18.27
N LYS A 305 -0.89 -4.14 17.42
CA LYS A 305 -0.91 -5.04 16.25
C LYS A 305 0.21 -4.73 15.25
N VAL A 306 0.52 -3.44 15.01
CA VAL A 306 1.63 -3.07 14.13
C VAL A 306 2.96 -3.49 14.74
N GLU A 307 3.18 -3.25 16.03
CA GLU A 307 4.40 -3.64 16.73
C GLU A 307 4.62 -5.15 16.75
N GLU A 308 3.55 -5.92 16.80
CA GLU A 308 3.61 -7.40 16.78
C GLU A 308 3.85 -7.95 15.36
N LEU A 309 3.10 -7.46 14.36
CA LEU A 309 2.97 -8.15 13.07
C LEU A 309 3.58 -7.41 11.87
N PHE A 310 3.68 -6.09 11.94
CA PHE A 310 3.97 -5.27 10.76
C PHE A 310 5.16 -4.35 10.94
N THR A 311 6.14 -4.73 11.78
CA THR A 311 7.35 -3.94 11.96
C THR A 311 8.29 -4.07 10.76
N LEU A 312 9.07 -3.03 10.55
CA LEU A 312 10.08 -3.02 9.51
C LEU A 312 11.17 -4.09 9.76
N ASN A 313 11.56 -4.30 11.03
CA ASN A 313 12.55 -5.31 11.40
C ASN A 313 12.08 -6.73 11.07
N ARG A 314 10.81 -7.06 11.32
CA ARG A 314 10.24 -8.36 10.95
C ARG A 314 10.29 -8.59 9.44
N MET A 315 9.82 -7.64 8.66
CA MET A 315 9.87 -7.71 7.19
C MET A 315 11.31 -7.93 6.69
N ILE A 316 12.27 -7.18 7.22
CA ILE A 316 13.68 -7.29 6.84
C ILE A 316 14.22 -8.69 7.13
N ALA A 317 13.97 -9.24 8.32
CA ALA A 317 14.41 -10.59 8.69
C ALA A 317 13.83 -11.66 7.75
N GLU A 318 12.54 -11.56 7.40
CA GLU A 318 11.88 -12.49 6.48
C GLU A 318 12.46 -12.42 5.05
N TYR A 319 12.80 -11.21 4.57
CA TYR A 319 13.48 -11.05 3.27
C TYR A 319 14.93 -11.54 3.29
N GLN A 320 15.67 -11.35 4.38
CA GLN A 320 17.02 -11.89 4.53
C GLN A 320 17.02 -13.42 4.43
N GLU A 321 16.15 -14.09 5.18
CA GLU A 321 15.96 -15.55 5.09
C GLU A 321 15.61 -16.00 3.67
N LEU A 322 14.70 -15.28 3.00
CA LEU A 322 14.31 -15.56 1.63
C LEU A 322 15.51 -15.46 0.66
N PHE A 323 16.32 -14.42 0.80
CA PHE A 323 17.49 -14.21 -0.08
C PHE A 323 18.60 -15.23 0.18
N GLU A 324 18.83 -15.63 1.44
CA GLU A 324 19.77 -16.69 1.79
C GLU A 324 19.35 -18.01 1.10
N LYS A 325 18.08 -18.38 1.20
CA LYS A 325 17.53 -19.57 0.53
C LYS A 325 17.64 -19.49 -1.00
N ALA A 326 17.35 -18.33 -1.58
CA ALA A 326 17.43 -18.13 -3.02
C ALA A 326 18.89 -18.23 -3.56
N ASN A 327 19.89 -17.84 -2.73
CA ASN A 327 21.31 -17.90 -3.10
C ASN A 327 21.92 -19.31 -2.99
N GLN A 328 21.26 -20.25 -2.31
CA GLN A 328 21.71 -21.65 -2.15
C GLN A 328 21.25 -22.56 -3.31
N ARG A 329 20.32 -22.12 -4.13
CA ARG A 329 19.81 -22.80 -5.34
C ARG A 329 20.59 -22.40 -6.58
#